data_c3ddceff646af580d65d774148aca827
#
_entry.id   c3ddceff646af580d65d774148aca827
#
_cell.length_a   1.000
_cell.length_b   1.000
_cell.length_c   1.000
_cell.angle_alpha   90.00
_cell.angle_beta   90.00
_cell.angle_gamma   90.00
#
_symmetry.space_group_name_H-M   'P 1'
#
loop_
_entity.id
_entity.type
_entity.pdbx_description
1 polymer ?
#
loop_
_entity_poly.entity_id
_entity_poly.type
_entity_poly.pdbx_seq_one_letter_code
_entity_poly.pdbx_strand_id
1 'polypeptide(L)'
;DETHRRADFPKVNEDGDFWFRYQAPATASNVVLSFSNKEYPMAKDAEGFWNVVIKSPKAGYQWYGIIVDGVTISDPGVMPTYVNGVTSSLDAPGFEGDDFYQMRDVPHGDVREHWFHSAVDGNYRRMYVYTPAEYEKNKNKKYPVLYLQHGAGEDETEWVNSGKAAIILDNLIAEGKAEPMIIVMNNDFVYKE
;
A
#
# COMPACT_ATOMS: atom_id res chain seq x y z
N ASP A 1 4.89 7.66 -4.94
CA ASP A 1 3.71 8.33 -4.40
C ASP A 1 4.10 9.10 -3.12
N GLU A 2 4.16 10.42 -3.19
CA GLU A 2 4.60 11.27 -2.09
C GLU A 2 3.63 11.25 -0.88
N THR A 3 2.37 10.85 -1.09
CA THR A 3 1.38 10.78 -0.02
C THR A 3 1.66 9.66 0.99
N HIS A 4 2.39 8.62 0.56
CA HIS A 4 2.78 7.48 1.41
C HIS A 4 4.19 7.64 1.99
N ARG A 5 4.91 8.69 1.59
CA ARG A 5 6.28 8.92 1.99
C ARG A 5 6.34 9.84 3.19
N ARG A 6 7.02 9.41 4.24
CA ARG A 6 7.20 10.17 5.49
C ARG A 6 8.64 10.62 5.71
N ALA A 7 9.58 10.10 4.92
CA ALA A 7 10.99 10.42 5.00
C ALA A 7 11.64 10.39 3.61
N ASP A 8 12.89 10.83 3.53
CA ASP A 8 13.67 10.83 2.29
C ASP A 8 14.01 9.44 1.76
N PHE A 9 13.90 8.41 2.57
CA PHE A 9 14.22 7.02 2.24
C PHE A 9 13.01 6.11 2.49
N PRO A 10 12.88 5.00 1.74
CA PRO A 10 13.76 4.56 0.65
C PRO A 10 13.73 5.48 -0.57
N LYS A 11 14.83 5.52 -1.33
CA LYS A 11 14.95 6.27 -2.60
C LYS A 11 15.13 5.33 -3.77
N VAL A 12 14.61 5.72 -4.93
CA VAL A 12 14.94 5.11 -6.21
C VAL A 12 15.83 6.08 -6.96
N ASN A 13 17.00 5.64 -7.44
CA ASN A 13 17.88 6.46 -8.25
C ASN A 13 17.52 6.38 -9.75
N GLU A 14 18.23 7.15 -10.57
CA GLU A 14 18.00 7.17 -12.02
C GLU A 14 18.24 5.84 -12.71
N ASP A 15 19.10 4.98 -12.13
CA ASP A 15 19.38 3.63 -12.64
C ASP A 15 18.31 2.60 -12.22
N GLY A 16 17.32 3.01 -11.42
CA GLY A 16 16.27 2.13 -10.88
C GLY A 16 16.73 1.31 -9.66
N ASP A 17 17.87 1.63 -9.06
CA ASP A 17 18.31 0.99 -7.82
C ASP A 17 17.58 1.55 -6.62
N PHE A 18 17.27 0.68 -5.64
CA PHE A 18 16.65 1.07 -4.40
C PHE A 18 17.68 1.29 -3.31
N TRP A 19 17.72 2.47 -2.76
CA TRP A 19 18.56 2.82 -1.63
C TRP A 19 17.71 2.91 -0.36
N PHE A 20 17.96 1.98 0.59
CA PHE A 20 17.39 1.97 1.93
C PHE A 20 18.38 2.56 2.92
N ARG A 21 17.90 3.43 3.78
CA ARG A 21 18.66 4.05 4.86
C ARG A 21 17.79 4.13 6.10
N TYR A 22 18.26 3.57 7.20
CA TYR A 22 17.50 3.45 8.42
C TYR A 22 18.34 3.79 9.64
N GLN A 23 17.77 4.55 10.58
CA GLN A 23 18.40 4.86 11.87
C GLN A 23 17.90 3.87 12.93
N ALA A 24 18.66 2.82 13.18
CA ALA A 24 18.37 1.88 14.23
C ALA A 24 18.76 2.45 15.61
N PRO A 25 18.22 1.88 16.71
CA PRO A 25 18.69 2.21 18.06
C PRO A 25 20.21 2.11 18.17
N ALA A 26 20.82 2.96 19.01
CA ALA A 26 22.27 3.00 19.15
C ALA A 26 22.88 1.66 19.61
N THR A 27 22.08 0.84 20.30
CA THR A 27 22.43 -0.50 20.78
C THR A 27 22.33 -1.58 19.73
N ALA A 28 21.75 -1.29 18.55
CA ALA A 28 21.58 -2.28 17.49
C ALA A 28 22.96 -2.78 16.99
N SER A 29 23.11 -4.10 16.98
CA SER A 29 24.33 -4.79 16.55
C SER A 29 24.23 -5.37 15.15
N ASN A 30 23.01 -5.64 14.67
CA ASN A 30 22.76 -6.24 13.36
C ASN A 30 21.45 -5.66 12.77
N VAL A 31 21.53 -5.15 11.55
CA VAL A 31 20.36 -4.68 10.81
C VAL A 31 20.34 -5.29 9.42
N VAL A 32 19.22 -5.87 9.05
CA VAL A 32 19.05 -6.59 7.79
C VAL A 32 17.77 -6.07 7.11
N LEU A 33 17.82 -5.84 5.82
CA LEU A 33 16.66 -5.58 5.00
C LEU A 33 16.10 -6.91 4.48
N SER A 34 14.85 -7.22 4.79
CA SER A 34 14.09 -8.31 4.15
C SER A 34 13.34 -7.73 2.96
N PHE A 35 13.70 -8.13 1.74
CA PHE A 35 13.12 -7.61 0.51
C PHE A 35 12.94 -8.73 -0.51
N SER A 36 11.74 -8.88 -1.07
CA SER A 36 11.42 -9.91 -2.08
C SER A 36 11.86 -11.32 -1.66
N ASN A 37 11.56 -11.72 -0.42
CA ASN A 37 11.93 -13.02 0.18
C ASN A 37 13.45 -13.28 0.27
N LYS A 38 14.26 -12.24 0.30
CA LYS A 38 15.70 -12.30 0.52
C LYS A 38 16.11 -11.35 1.62
N GLU A 39 17.18 -11.71 2.31
CA GLU A 39 17.78 -10.88 3.35
C GLU A 39 19.07 -10.23 2.84
N TYR A 40 19.19 -8.94 3.11
CA TYR A 40 20.31 -8.12 2.70
C TYR A 40 20.90 -7.44 3.94
N PRO A 41 22.09 -7.85 4.40
CA PRO A 41 22.78 -7.18 5.50
C PRO A 41 23.00 -5.70 5.18
N MET A 42 22.66 -4.83 6.12
CA MET A 42 22.87 -3.40 6.00
C MET A 42 24.22 -3.01 6.62
N ALA A 43 24.88 -2.00 6.05
CA ALA A 43 26.13 -1.47 6.56
C ALA A 43 25.88 -0.14 7.28
N LYS A 44 26.51 0.03 8.47
CA LYS A 44 26.42 1.27 9.24
C LYS A 44 27.40 2.30 8.68
N ASP A 45 26.89 3.51 8.36
CA ASP A 45 27.73 4.62 7.91
C ASP A 45 28.34 5.43 9.07
N ALA A 46 29.18 6.42 8.74
CA ALA A 46 29.83 7.27 9.73
C ALA A 46 28.86 8.16 10.53
N GLU A 47 27.66 8.38 10.00
CA GLU A 47 26.59 9.16 10.64
C GLU A 47 25.72 8.29 11.56
N GLY A 48 25.94 6.97 11.57
CA GLY A 48 25.22 6.02 12.40
C GLY A 48 23.96 5.42 11.74
N PHE A 49 23.72 5.70 10.47
CA PHE A 49 22.62 5.09 9.72
C PHE A 49 23.06 3.76 9.11
N TRP A 50 22.12 2.84 9.02
CA TRP A 50 22.26 1.58 8.33
C TRP A 50 21.77 1.71 6.89
N ASN A 51 22.59 1.24 5.95
CA ASN A 51 22.35 1.45 4.51
C ASN A 51 22.51 0.16 3.74
N VAL A 52 21.67 0.00 2.70
CA VAL A 52 21.81 -1.02 1.67
C VAL A 52 21.25 -0.52 0.35
N VAL A 53 21.86 -0.93 -0.75
CA VAL A 53 21.38 -0.66 -2.10
C VAL A 53 21.00 -1.98 -2.77
N ILE A 54 19.78 -2.08 -3.23
CA ILE A 54 19.29 -3.19 -4.05
C ILE A 54 19.39 -2.79 -5.51
N LYS A 55 20.21 -3.50 -6.27
CA LYS A 55 20.48 -3.21 -7.68
C LYS A 55 19.35 -3.70 -8.57
N SER A 56 18.80 -2.79 -9.37
CA SER A 56 17.79 -3.07 -10.41
C SER A 56 16.72 -4.06 -9.96
N PRO A 57 16.01 -3.78 -8.85
CA PRO A 57 14.96 -4.68 -8.39
C PRO A 57 13.84 -4.74 -9.43
N LYS A 58 13.00 -5.76 -9.29
CA LYS A 58 11.81 -5.88 -10.14
C LYS A 58 10.91 -4.65 -9.94
N ALA A 59 10.47 -4.04 -11.02
CA ALA A 59 9.55 -2.91 -10.98
C ALA A 59 8.16 -3.31 -10.45
N GLY A 60 7.40 -2.32 -9.99
CA GLY A 60 6.08 -2.47 -9.40
C GLY A 60 6.09 -2.38 -7.88
N TYR A 61 4.96 -2.71 -7.29
CA TYR A 61 4.76 -2.65 -5.85
C TYR A 61 5.54 -3.76 -5.14
N GLN A 62 6.33 -3.39 -4.13
CA GLN A 62 7.21 -4.30 -3.37
C GLN A 62 7.00 -4.14 -1.88
N TRP A 63 6.91 -5.26 -1.17
CA TRP A 63 6.92 -5.28 0.30
C TRP A 63 8.32 -5.52 0.84
N TYR A 64 8.62 -4.92 1.98
CA TYR A 64 9.87 -5.12 2.69
C TYR A 64 9.69 -4.97 4.21
N GLY A 65 10.67 -5.43 4.95
CA GLY A 65 10.78 -5.24 6.39
C GLY A 65 12.21 -4.95 6.79
N ILE A 66 12.39 -4.30 7.93
CA ILE A 66 13.70 -4.09 8.53
C ILE A 66 13.83 -5.02 9.73
N ILE A 67 14.86 -5.82 9.78
CA ILE A 67 15.15 -6.75 10.87
C ILE A 67 16.27 -6.15 11.72
N VAL A 68 15.94 -5.77 12.96
CA VAL A 68 16.90 -5.22 13.92
C VAL A 68 17.12 -6.25 15.02
N ASP A 69 18.34 -6.77 15.13
CA ASP A 69 18.72 -7.80 16.12
C ASP A 69 17.72 -8.98 16.18
N GLY A 70 17.22 -9.41 15.01
CA GLY A 70 16.28 -10.52 14.87
C GLY A 70 14.80 -10.16 15.00
N VAL A 71 14.45 -8.91 15.25
CA VAL A 71 13.06 -8.44 15.33
C VAL A 71 12.70 -7.69 14.04
N THR A 72 11.67 -8.15 13.34
CA THR A 72 11.16 -7.47 12.15
C THR A 72 10.29 -6.29 12.56
N ILE A 73 10.58 -5.13 11.98
CA ILE A 73 9.84 -3.89 12.16
C ILE A 73 9.44 -3.33 10.80
N SER A 74 8.36 -2.53 10.76
CA SER A 74 8.07 -1.70 9.61
C SER A 74 8.94 -0.44 9.62
N ASP A 75 9.27 0.04 8.42
CA ASP A 75 10.03 1.28 8.23
C ASP A 75 9.15 2.49 8.59
N PRO A 76 9.55 3.33 9.55
CA PRO A 76 8.79 4.52 9.89
C PRO A 76 8.81 5.59 8.78
N GLY A 77 9.71 5.46 7.81
CA GLY A 77 9.83 6.37 6.66
C GLY A 77 8.74 6.22 5.61
N VAL A 78 7.93 5.17 5.69
CA VAL A 78 6.84 4.91 4.74
C VAL A 78 5.52 4.67 5.47
N MET A 79 4.42 4.73 4.73
CA MET A 79 3.13 4.35 5.28
C MET A 79 3.08 2.83 5.46
N PRO A 80 2.72 2.32 6.65
CA PRO A 80 2.63 0.90 6.87
C PRO A 80 1.49 0.28 6.07
N THR A 81 1.71 -0.95 5.60
CA THR A 81 0.72 -1.83 4.97
C THR A 81 0.51 -3.08 5.80
N TYR A 82 -0.56 -3.81 5.57
CA TYR A 82 -0.90 -4.98 6.36
C TYR A 82 -0.87 -6.25 5.50
N VAL A 83 0.23 -6.99 5.61
CA VAL A 83 0.40 -8.31 4.98
C VAL A 83 1.05 -9.25 5.99
N ASN A 84 0.28 -10.19 6.54
CA ASN A 84 0.72 -11.06 7.64
C ASN A 84 1.30 -10.30 8.85
N GLY A 85 0.71 -9.14 9.16
CA GLY A 85 1.18 -8.18 10.14
C GLY A 85 1.56 -6.84 9.49
N VAL A 86 2.03 -5.90 10.30
CA VAL A 86 2.44 -4.59 9.82
C VAL A 86 3.76 -4.72 9.06
N THR A 87 3.78 -4.28 7.82
CA THR A 87 4.95 -4.30 6.95
C THR A 87 5.14 -2.95 6.25
N SER A 88 6.17 -2.83 5.47
CA SER A 88 6.46 -1.65 4.66
C SER A 88 6.37 -1.96 3.19
N SER A 89 6.09 -0.96 2.40
CA SER A 89 6.02 -1.11 0.96
C SER A 89 6.62 0.09 0.24
N LEU A 90 7.04 -0.14 -0.97
CA LEU A 90 7.44 0.91 -1.88
C LEU A 90 6.99 0.56 -3.30
N ASP A 91 6.83 1.58 -4.08
CA ASP A 91 6.45 1.50 -5.48
C ASP A 91 7.68 1.78 -6.34
N ALA A 92 8.11 0.77 -7.09
CA ALA A 92 9.26 0.87 -7.99
C ALA A 92 8.80 1.35 -9.35
N PRO A 93 9.14 2.57 -9.78
CA PRO A 93 8.88 3.00 -11.14
C PRO A 93 9.65 2.14 -12.14
N GLY A 94 9.10 1.84 -13.30
CA GLY A 94 9.90 1.11 -14.27
C GLY A 94 9.25 0.60 -15.53
N PHE A 95 7.95 0.77 -15.74
CA PHE A 95 7.32 0.34 -16.98
C PHE A 95 6.72 1.53 -17.74
N GLU A 96 6.97 1.57 -19.04
CA GLU A 96 6.20 2.42 -19.93
C GLU A 96 4.72 2.02 -19.83
N GLY A 97 3.86 2.95 -19.41
CA GLY A 97 2.43 2.71 -19.17
C GLY A 97 2.04 2.39 -17.73
N ASP A 98 2.96 2.40 -16.77
CA ASP A 98 2.70 2.22 -15.33
C ASP A 98 2.05 3.43 -14.66
N ASP A 99 1.61 4.41 -15.43
CA ASP A 99 0.99 5.62 -14.89
C ASP A 99 -0.51 5.45 -14.55
N PHE A 100 -1.10 4.30 -14.88
CA PHE A 100 -2.53 4.05 -14.67
C PHE A 100 -2.94 4.10 -13.19
N TYR A 101 -2.04 3.81 -12.26
CA TYR A 101 -2.25 3.86 -10.81
C TYR A 101 -1.65 5.11 -10.14
N GLN A 102 -1.09 6.03 -10.91
CA GLN A 102 -0.58 7.30 -10.39
C GLN A 102 -1.71 8.33 -10.25
N MET A 103 -1.58 9.19 -9.24
CA MET A 103 -2.51 10.29 -9.06
C MET A 103 -2.42 11.25 -10.25
N ARG A 104 -3.55 11.53 -10.89
CA ARG A 104 -3.67 12.45 -12.03
C ARG A 104 -4.63 13.58 -11.70
N ASP A 105 -4.55 14.68 -12.45
CA ASP A 105 -5.50 15.80 -12.33
C ASP A 105 -6.81 15.45 -13.07
N VAL A 106 -7.62 14.60 -12.43
CA VAL A 106 -8.93 14.14 -12.89
C VAL A 106 -9.94 14.22 -11.73
N PRO A 107 -11.25 14.19 -11.98
CA PRO A 107 -12.22 14.11 -10.88
C PRO A 107 -12.01 12.85 -10.04
N HIS A 108 -11.82 13.03 -8.73
CA HIS A 108 -11.62 11.93 -7.78
C HIS A 108 -12.88 11.62 -6.99
N GLY A 109 -13.10 10.32 -6.78
CA GLY A 109 -14.12 9.83 -5.87
C GLY A 109 -13.69 9.85 -4.41
N ASP A 110 -14.59 9.46 -3.52
CA ASP A 110 -14.36 9.39 -2.08
C ASP A 110 -14.22 7.94 -1.62
N VAL A 111 -13.25 7.69 -0.73
CA VAL A 111 -13.13 6.43 0.02
C VAL A 111 -13.58 6.69 1.45
N ARG A 112 -14.61 5.95 1.89
CA ARG A 112 -15.19 6.08 3.23
C ARG A 112 -15.02 4.80 4.01
N GLU A 113 -14.56 4.93 5.25
CA GLU A 113 -14.62 3.85 6.22
C GLU A 113 -16.05 3.68 6.73
N HIS A 114 -16.53 2.44 6.76
CA HIS A 114 -17.85 2.11 7.22
C HIS A 114 -17.83 0.89 8.14
N TRP A 115 -18.52 0.99 9.27
CA TRP A 115 -18.69 -0.10 10.22
C TRP A 115 -20.11 -0.66 10.12
N PHE A 116 -20.22 -1.98 10.15
CA PHE A 116 -21.50 -2.66 10.11
C PHE A 116 -21.52 -3.87 11.03
N HIS A 117 -22.72 -4.25 11.48
CA HIS A 117 -22.92 -5.48 12.22
C HIS A 117 -23.13 -6.63 11.24
N SER A 118 -22.24 -7.62 11.29
CA SER A 118 -22.33 -8.83 10.44
C SER A 118 -23.33 -9.82 11.02
N ALA A 119 -24.34 -10.17 10.25
CA ALA A 119 -25.31 -11.22 10.63
C ALA A 119 -24.71 -12.64 10.55
N VAL A 120 -23.53 -12.78 9.94
CA VAL A 120 -22.89 -14.10 9.75
C VAL A 120 -22.16 -14.56 11.00
N ASP A 121 -21.44 -13.65 11.65
CA ASP A 121 -20.61 -13.94 12.84
C ASP A 121 -21.01 -13.14 14.08
N GLY A 122 -22.03 -12.26 13.98
CA GLY A 122 -22.53 -11.48 15.09
C GLY A 122 -21.60 -10.34 15.55
N ASN A 123 -20.54 -10.05 14.81
CA ASN A 123 -19.54 -9.05 15.16
C ASN A 123 -19.68 -7.74 14.38
N TYR A 124 -19.13 -6.66 14.92
CA TYR A 124 -18.93 -5.43 14.14
C TYR A 124 -17.71 -5.59 13.25
N ARG A 125 -17.89 -5.23 11.97
CA ARG A 125 -16.87 -5.34 10.94
C ARG A 125 -16.67 -4.02 10.23
N ARG A 126 -15.48 -3.80 9.71
CA ARG A 126 -15.12 -2.62 8.95
C ARG A 126 -15.04 -2.95 7.47
N MET A 127 -15.42 -2.00 6.63
CA MET A 127 -15.19 -2.02 5.20
C MET A 127 -14.84 -0.63 4.71
N TYR A 128 -14.19 -0.56 3.57
CA TYR A 128 -14.02 0.68 2.82
C TYR A 128 -14.92 0.67 1.61
N VAL A 129 -15.53 1.82 1.34
CA VAL A 129 -16.43 2.00 0.20
C VAL A 129 -15.95 3.20 -0.60
N TYR A 130 -15.57 2.94 -1.86
CA TYR A 130 -15.32 4.00 -2.82
C TYR A 130 -16.63 4.37 -3.53
N THR A 131 -16.87 5.66 -3.70
CA THR A 131 -17.94 6.22 -4.52
C THR A 131 -17.37 7.18 -5.55
N PRO A 132 -17.81 7.13 -6.83
CA PRO A 132 -17.25 7.98 -7.88
C PRO A 132 -17.53 9.47 -7.65
N ALA A 133 -16.70 10.34 -8.23
CA ALA A 133 -16.73 11.80 -8.02
C ALA A 133 -18.11 12.47 -8.24
N GLU A 134 -18.94 11.88 -9.06
CA GLU A 134 -20.29 12.37 -9.35
C GLU A 134 -21.38 11.90 -8.36
N TYR A 135 -21.04 10.96 -7.45
CA TYR A 135 -22.01 10.24 -6.61
C TYR A 135 -22.90 11.17 -5.80
N GLU A 136 -22.32 12.14 -5.11
CA GLU A 136 -23.08 13.06 -4.26
C GLU A 136 -24.02 14.01 -5.07
N LYS A 137 -23.69 14.24 -6.32
CA LYS A 137 -24.49 15.10 -7.22
C LYS A 137 -25.62 14.33 -7.88
N ASN A 138 -25.56 13.00 -7.94
CA ASN A 138 -26.46 12.13 -8.68
C ASN A 138 -27.12 11.07 -7.79
N LYS A 139 -27.73 11.49 -6.67
CA LYS A 139 -28.31 10.60 -5.64
C LYS A 139 -29.34 9.59 -6.12
N ASN A 140 -29.98 9.84 -7.26
CA ASN A 140 -31.00 8.95 -7.85
C ASN A 140 -30.39 7.97 -8.89
N LYS A 141 -29.12 8.15 -9.26
CA LYS A 141 -28.44 7.25 -10.19
C LYS A 141 -28.10 5.96 -9.47
N LYS A 142 -28.34 4.82 -10.13
CA LYS A 142 -27.89 3.52 -9.67
C LYS A 142 -26.54 3.22 -10.28
N TYR A 143 -25.60 2.76 -9.46
CA TYR A 143 -24.26 2.42 -9.87
C TYR A 143 -24.05 0.91 -9.78
N PRO A 144 -23.31 0.30 -10.69
CA PRO A 144 -22.77 -1.04 -10.51
C PRO A 144 -21.93 -1.09 -9.24
N VAL A 145 -21.85 -2.25 -8.61
CA VAL A 145 -21.04 -2.46 -7.41
C VAL A 145 -20.00 -3.53 -7.69
N LEU A 146 -18.73 -3.19 -7.49
CA LEU A 146 -17.61 -4.10 -7.52
C LEU A 146 -17.24 -4.46 -6.08
N TYR A 147 -17.24 -5.75 -5.75
CA TYR A 147 -16.74 -6.27 -4.48
C TYR A 147 -15.30 -6.74 -4.68
N LEU A 148 -14.35 -6.09 -4.01
CA LEU A 148 -12.94 -6.45 -4.03
C LEU A 148 -12.56 -7.17 -2.74
N GLN A 149 -12.13 -8.41 -2.91
CA GLN A 149 -11.64 -9.24 -1.83
C GLN A 149 -10.12 -9.09 -1.72
N HIS A 150 -9.61 -8.90 -0.51
CA HIS A 150 -8.17 -8.86 -0.25
C HIS A 150 -7.53 -10.26 -0.34
N GLY A 151 -6.20 -10.31 -0.39
CA GLY A 151 -5.43 -11.55 -0.44
C GLY A 151 -5.29 -12.23 0.93
N ALA A 152 -4.75 -13.45 0.95
CA ALA A 152 -4.45 -14.17 2.19
C ALA A 152 -3.41 -13.38 3.02
N GLY A 153 -3.71 -13.16 4.30
CA GLY A 153 -2.84 -12.41 5.22
C GLY A 153 -2.99 -10.88 5.14
N GLU A 154 -3.87 -10.39 4.30
CA GLU A 154 -4.19 -8.98 4.14
C GLU A 154 -5.50 -8.63 4.86
N ASP A 155 -5.93 -7.38 4.77
CA ASP A 155 -7.21 -6.91 5.29
C ASP A 155 -7.90 -5.91 4.33
N GLU A 156 -9.02 -5.35 4.75
CA GLU A 156 -9.83 -4.41 3.97
C GLU A 156 -9.11 -3.12 3.56
N THR A 157 -7.93 -2.85 4.08
CA THR A 157 -7.14 -1.65 3.76
C THR A 157 -6.26 -1.83 2.52
N GLU A 158 -5.96 -3.07 2.11
CA GLU A 158 -4.96 -3.34 1.08
C GLU A 158 -5.37 -2.82 -0.30
N TRP A 159 -6.61 -2.98 -0.71
CA TRP A 159 -7.08 -2.42 -1.98
C TRP A 159 -7.14 -0.88 -1.99
N VAL A 160 -7.22 -0.26 -0.81
CA VAL A 160 -7.14 1.20 -0.66
C VAL A 160 -5.68 1.66 -0.76
N ASN A 161 -4.81 1.06 0.06
CA ASN A 161 -3.44 1.53 0.26
C ASN A 161 -2.48 1.00 -0.82
N SER A 162 -2.38 -0.32 -0.94
CA SER A 162 -1.44 -0.99 -1.85
C SER A 162 -2.01 -1.11 -3.26
N GLY A 163 -3.26 -1.56 -3.38
CA GLY A 163 -3.92 -1.79 -4.66
C GLY A 163 -4.38 -0.52 -5.38
N LYS A 164 -4.45 0.62 -4.68
CA LYS A 164 -4.83 1.94 -5.22
C LYS A 164 -6.11 1.92 -6.07
N ALA A 165 -7.06 1.06 -5.70
CA ALA A 165 -8.26 0.78 -6.49
C ALA A 165 -9.07 2.03 -6.85
N ALA A 166 -9.16 2.99 -5.93
CA ALA A 166 -9.84 4.26 -6.15
C ALA A 166 -9.18 5.09 -7.24
N ILE A 167 -7.85 5.25 -7.16
CA ILE A 167 -7.06 6.04 -8.12
C ILE A 167 -7.15 5.42 -9.51
N ILE A 168 -7.00 4.09 -9.59
CA ILE A 168 -7.11 3.35 -10.86
C ILE A 168 -8.48 3.56 -11.49
N LEU A 169 -9.55 3.45 -10.69
CA LEU A 169 -10.90 3.62 -11.22
C LEU A 169 -11.19 5.07 -11.64
N ASP A 170 -10.73 6.06 -10.88
CA ASP A 170 -10.84 7.48 -11.27
C ASP A 170 -10.18 7.75 -12.63
N ASN A 171 -8.94 7.25 -12.82
CA ASN A 171 -8.23 7.38 -14.08
C ASN A 171 -8.96 6.68 -15.23
N LEU A 172 -9.45 5.46 -15.02
CA LEU A 172 -10.20 4.71 -16.05
C LEU A 172 -11.53 5.38 -16.41
N ILE A 173 -12.24 5.95 -15.45
CA ILE A 173 -13.47 6.71 -15.69
C ILE A 173 -13.16 7.96 -16.53
N ALA A 174 -12.12 8.71 -16.16
CA ALA A 174 -11.70 9.91 -16.89
C ALA A 174 -11.28 9.59 -18.34
N GLU A 175 -10.69 8.43 -18.57
CA GLU A 175 -10.33 7.94 -19.91
C GLU A 175 -11.52 7.34 -20.70
N GLY A 176 -12.70 7.23 -20.09
CA GLY A 176 -13.87 6.57 -20.71
C GLY A 176 -13.70 5.05 -20.87
N LYS A 177 -12.76 4.44 -20.14
CA LYS A 177 -12.48 2.99 -20.17
C LYS A 177 -13.28 2.21 -19.13
N ALA A 178 -13.85 2.90 -18.13
CA ALA A 178 -14.73 2.29 -17.13
C ALA A 178 -15.97 3.17 -16.91
N GLU A 179 -17.09 2.51 -16.56
CA GLU A 179 -18.27 3.21 -16.07
C GLU A 179 -18.08 3.60 -14.60
N PRO A 180 -18.65 4.74 -14.16
CA PRO A 180 -18.70 5.08 -12.75
C PRO A 180 -19.39 3.96 -11.94
N MET A 181 -18.70 3.43 -10.92
CA MET A 181 -19.19 2.35 -10.07
C MET A 181 -18.78 2.55 -8.61
N ILE A 182 -19.44 1.83 -7.73
CA ILE A 182 -19.07 1.75 -6.31
C ILE A 182 -18.10 0.58 -6.14
N ILE A 183 -17.06 0.73 -5.33
CA ILE A 183 -16.21 -0.39 -4.91
C ILE A 183 -16.43 -0.63 -3.41
N VAL A 184 -16.68 -1.88 -3.05
CA VAL A 184 -16.77 -2.33 -1.66
C VAL A 184 -15.58 -3.24 -1.36
N MET A 185 -14.79 -2.85 -0.38
CA MET A 185 -13.59 -3.57 0.09
C MET A 185 -13.81 -3.94 1.55
N ASN A 186 -14.10 -5.19 1.81
CA ASN A 186 -14.41 -5.66 3.16
C ASN A 186 -13.39 -6.70 3.64
N ASN A 187 -13.32 -6.83 4.96
CA ASN A 187 -12.58 -7.91 5.59
C ASN A 187 -13.40 -9.20 5.53
N ASP A 188 -12.83 -10.30 5.06
CA ASP A 188 -13.49 -11.59 4.91
C ASP A 188 -13.13 -12.62 6.00
N PHE A 189 -12.19 -12.30 6.89
CA PHE A 189 -11.83 -13.18 7.97
C PHE A 189 -13.01 -13.36 8.94
N VAL A 190 -13.58 -14.55 8.96
CA VAL A 190 -14.59 -14.97 9.92
C VAL A 190 -13.91 -15.88 10.93
N TYR A 191 -13.62 -15.34 12.10
CA TYR A 191 -13.18 -16.15 13.24
C TYR A 191 -14.42 -16.76 13.90
N LYS A 192 -14.58 -18.07 13.78
CA LYS A 192 -15.51 -18.80 14.65
C LYS A 192 -14.77 -19.13 15.93
N GLU A 193 -15.26 -18.62 17.06
CA GLU A 193 -14.86 -19.10 18.38
C GLU A 193 -15.28 -20.57 18.58
#